data_a77d72701b49aa668058172395323c5f
#
_entry.id   a77d72701b49aa668058172395323c5f
#
_cell.length_a   1.000
_cell.length_b   1.000
_cell.length_c   1.000
_cell.angle_alpha   90.00
_cell.angle_beta   90.00
_cell.angle_gamma   90.00
#
_symmetry.space_group_name_H-M   'P 1'
#
loop_
_entity.id
_entity.type
_entity.pdbx_description
1 polymer ?
#
loop_
_entity_poly.entity_id
_entity_poly.type
_entity_poly.pdbx_seq_one_letter_code
_entity_poly.pdbx_strand_id
1 'polypeptide(L)'
;MSYESVEMKNERKDIMAEERVEPKPIDLGEYKFGFHDDVEPVLSTGKGLNEDVIRELSAAKGEPEWMLEFRLKSYETFKKMPMQTWGADLSEIDFDDLIYYQKPSDKPARSWDDVPEKIKETFERIGIPEAERAYLAGASAQYESEVVYHNM
;
A
#
# COMPACT_ATOMS: atom_id res chain seq x y z
N MET A 1 -22.74 53.15 21.58
CA MET A 1 -22.30 51.89 20.99
C MET A 1 -21.33 52.22 19.88
N SER A 2 -20.07 51.92 20.13
CA SER A 2 -18.92 52.64 19.64
C SER A 2 -18.44 52.16 18.27
N TYR A 3 -17.95 53.12 17.50
CA TYR A 3 -17.31 52.94 16.18
C TYR A 3 -16.10 51.96 16.20
N GLU A 4 -15.49 51.75 17.37
CA GLU A 4 -14.36 50.81 17.55
C GLU A 4 -14.69 49.32 17.24
N SER A 5 -15.95 48.93 17.42
CA SER A 5 -16.33 47.52 17.17
C SER A 5 -16.54 47.18 15.71
N VAL A 6 -16.64 48.17 14.83
CA VAL A 6 -16.81 48.00 13.38
C VAL A 6 -15.44 47.93 12.68
N GLU A 7 -14.48 48.74 13.13
CA GLU A 7 -13.11 48.74 12.60
C GLU A 7 -12.39 47.42 12.90
N MET A 8 -12.48 46.89 14.14
CA MET A 8 -11.88 45.60 14.50
C MET A 8 -12.49 44.40 13.73
N LYS A 9 -13.72 44.53 13.27
CA LYS A 9 -14.33 43.48 12.41
C LYS A 9 -13.86 43.53 10.96
N ASN A 10 -13.50 44.70 10.47
CA ASN A 10 -12.95 44.86 9.12
C ASN A 10 -11.49 44.45 9.07
N GLU A 11 -10.67 44.82 10.05
CA GLU A 11 -9.27 44.38 10.13
C GLU A 11 -9.12 42.85 10.24
N ARG A 12 -10.06 42.18 10.94
CA ARG A 12 -10.05 40.68 10.98
C ARG A 12 -10.48 40.00 9.67
N LYS A 13 -11.24 40.71 8.82
CA LYS A 13 -11.60 40.22 7.49
C LYS A 13 -10.44 40.36 6.51
N ASP A 14 -9.65 41.41 6.62
CA ASP A 14 -8.49 41.64 5.75
C ASP A 14 -7.32 40.71 6.10
N ILE A 15 -7.16 40.32 7.38
CA ILE A 15 -6.15 39.36 7.82
C ILE A 15 -6.52 37.92 7.37
N MET A 16 -7.79 37.59 7.11
CA MET A 16 -8.24 36.28 6.61
C MET A 16 -8.27 36.18 5.08
N ALA A 17 -7.94 37.25 4.38
CA ALA A 17 -7.76 37.29 2.94
C ALA A 17 -6.27 37.10 2.55
N GLU A 18 -5.47 36.41 3.40
CA GLU A 18 -4.19 35.90 2.96
C GLU A 18 -4.42 34.96 1.78
N GLU A 19 -3.89 35.41 0.67
CA GLU A 19 -3.79 34.70 -0.60
C GLU A 19 -3.61 33.21 -0.35
N ARG A 20 -4.63 32.40 -0.63
CA ARG A 20 -4.47 30.94 -0.68
C ARG A 20 -3.44 30.69 -1.76
N VAL A 21 -2.19 30.59 -1.35
CA VAL A 21 -1.12 30.06 -2.21
C VAL A 21 -1.54 28.64 -2.53
N GLU A 22 -2.10 28.45 -3.71
CA GLU A 22 -2.34 27.09 -4.21
C GLU A 22 -1.00 26.35 -4.15
N PRO A 23 -0.93 25.19 -3.48
CA PRO A 23 0.30 24.44 -3.42
C PRO A 23 0.70 24.13 -4.87
N LYS A 24 1.84 24.67 -5.31
CA LYS A 24 2.40 24.30 -6.60
C LYS A 24 2.59 22.79 -6.58
N PRO A 25 2.19 22.06 -7.64
CA PRO A 25 2.49 20.65 -7.74
C PRO A 25 3.99 20.46 -7.52
N ILE A 26 4.35 19.64 -6.56
CA ILE A 26 5.76 19.27 -6.36
C ILE A 26 6.13 18.46 -7.58
N ASP A 27 7.00 19.01 -8.44
CA ASP A 27 7.59 18.25 -9.53
C ASP A 27 8.56 17.23 -8.90
N LEU A 28 8.12 16.01 -8.79
CA LEU A 28 8.92 14.89 -8.29
C LEU A 28 9.90 14.37 -9.35
N GLY A 29 9.92 14.97 -10.56
CA GLY A 29 10.68 14.47 -11.70
C GLY A 29 10.24 13.06 -12.13
N GLU A 30 11.02 12.43 -12.99
CA GLU A 30 10.83 11.01 -13.28
C GLU A 30 11.21 10.18 -12.06
N TYR A 31 10.28 9.35 -11.58
CA TYR A 31 10.53 8.43 -10.47
C TYR A 31 11.62 7.44 -10.85
N LYS A 32 12.82 7.64 -10.29
CA LYS A 32 14.03 6.86 -10.64
C LYS A 32 13.89 5.36 -10.40
N PHE A 33 12.97 4.96 -9.52
CA PHE A 33 12.72 3.59 -9.13
C PHE A 33 11.43 3.02 -9.75
N GLY A 34 10.80 3.74 -10.68
CA GLY A 34 9.62 3.34 -11.42
C GLY A 34 9.89 2.19 -12.37
N PHE A 35 10.23 1.04 -11.84
CA PHE A 35 10.37 -0.22 -12.55
C PHE A 35 9.37 -1.22 -11.99
N HIS A 36 9.00 -2.16 -12.81
CA HIS A 36 8.31 -3.39 -12.37
C HIS A 36 9.21 -4.57 -12.70
N ASP A 37 9.10 -5.62 -11.90
CA ASP A 37 9.81 -6.87 -12.14
C ASP A 37 8.85 -7.84 -12.83
N ASP A 38 9.33 -8.52 -13.84
CA ASP A 38 8.59 -9.58 -14.53
C ASP A 38 8.83 -10.92 -13.79
N VAL A 39 8.33 -10.98 -12.55
CA VAL A 39 8.37 -12.19 -11.73
C VAL A 39 7.02 -12.88 -11.82
N GLU A 40 7.00 -14.09 -12.33
CA GLU A 40 5.80 -14.92 -12.30
C GLU A 40 5.53 -15.37 -10.86
N PRO A 41 4.38 -14.99 -10.26
CA PRO A 41 4.05 -15.43 -8.91
C PRO A 41 3.68 -16.92 -8.91
N VAL A 42 4.02 -17.62 -7.83
CA VAL A 42 3.60 -19.01 -7.59
C VAL A 42 2.09 -19.12 -7.45
N LEU A 43 1.48 -18.09 -6.86
CA LEU A 43 0.04 -17.95 -6.77
C LEU A 43 -0.35 -16.50 -7.01
N SER A 44 -1.33 -16.29 -7.87
CA SER A 44 -1.98 -15.00 -8.11
C SER A 44 -3.49 -15.23 -8.08
N THR A 45 -4.20 -14.47 -7.27
CA THR A 45 -5.66 -14.45 -7.30
C THR A 45 -6.14 -13.78 -8.58
N GLY A 46 -7.37 -14.05 -8.97
CA GLY A 46 -8.01 -13.33 -10.06
C GLY A 46 -8.15 -11.84 -9.79
N LYS A 47 -8.53 -11.07 -10.83
CA LYS A 47 -8.85 -9.65 -10.69
C LYS A 47 -10.16 -9.45 -9.93
N GLY A 48 -10.25 -8.34 -9.23
CA GLY A 48 -11.39 -7.96 -8.41
C GLY A 48 -11.41 -8.66 -7.04
N LEU A 49 -12.09 -8.03 -6.10
CA LEU A 49 -12.30 -8.59 -4.76
C LEU A 49 -13.69 -9.23 -4.69
N ASN A 50 -13.72 -10.54 -4.44
CA ASN A 50 -14.95 -11.31 -4.27
C ASN A 50 -14.76 -12.40 -3.21
N GLU A 51 -15.83 -13.14 -2.89
CA GLU A 51 -15.76 -14.19 -1.87
C GLU A 51 -14.83 -15.33 -2.24
N ASP A 52 -14.71 -15.68 -3.53
CA ASP A 52 -13.82 -16.75 -3.97
C ASP A 52 -12.36 -16.36 -3.77
N VAL A 53 -11.98 -15.13 -4.12
CA VAL A 53 -10.65 -14.58 -3.87
C VAL A 53 -10.32 -14.59 -2.37
N ILE A 54 -11.29 -14.24 -1.51
CA ILE A 54 -11.10 -14.25 -0.05
C ILE A 54 -10.89 -15.68 0.46
N ARG A 55 -11.66 -16.66 -0.03
CA ARG A 55 -11.51 -18.06 0.33
C ARG A 55 -10.17 -18.64 -0.14
N GLU A 56 -9.77 -18.33 -1.36
CA GLU A 56 -8.50 -18.73 -1.93
C GLU A 56 -7.32 -18.18 -1.14
N LEU A 57 -7.35 -16.88 -0.80
CA LEU A 57 -6.34 -16.22 0.04
C LEU A 57 -6.25 -16.87 1.42
N SER A 58 -7.39 -17.10 2.07
CA SER A 58 -7.43 -17.73 3.41
C SER A 58 -6.88 -19.15 3.38
N ALA A 59 -7.20 -19.92 2.33
CA ALA A 59 -6.67 -21.26 2.13
C ALA A 59 -5.16 -21.25 1.85
N ALA A 60 -4.66 -20.33 1.01
CA ALA A 60 -3.25 -20.18 0.70
C ALA A 60 -2.41 -19.83 1.93
N LYS A 61 -2.97 -19.06 2.87
CA LYS A 61 -2.35 -18.70 4.14
C LYS A 61 -2.50 -19.77 5.23
N GLY A 62 -3.31 -20.81 5.01
CA GLY A 62 -3.59 -21.83 6.02
C GLY A 62 -4.31 -21.27 7.24
N GLU A 63 -5.17 -20.28 7.06
CA GLU A 63 -5.86 -19.59 8.15
C GLU A 63 -6.93 -20.48 8.80
N PRO A 64 -7.17 -20.33 10.12
CA PRO A 64 -8.25 -21.03 10.79
C PRO A 64 -9.62 -20.51 10.31
N GLU A 65 -10.64 -21.35 10.43
CA GLU A 65 -12.00 -21.07 9.93
C GLU A 65 -12.59 -19.74 10.43
N TRP A 66 -12.37 -19.41 11.70
CA TRP A 66 -12.84 -18.14 12.28
C TRP A 66 -12.26 -16.90 11.58
N MET A 67 -11.02 -17.00 11.04
CA MET A 67 -10.42 -15.90 10.28
C MET A 67 -11.08 -15.75 8.92
N LEU A 68 -11.39 -16.86 8.25
CA LEU A 68 -12.15 -16.82 7.00
C LEU A 68 -13.54 -16.20 7.23
N GLU A 69 -14.25 -16.60 8.27
CA GLU A 69 -15.55 -16.01 8.63
C GLU A 69 -15.45 -14.51 8.89
N PHE A 70 -14.41 -14.09 9.63
CA PHE A 70 -14.13 -12.67 9.88
C PHE A 70 -13.90 -11.90 8.58
N ARG A 71 -13.11 -12.44 7.65
CA ARG A 71 -12.85 -11.82 6.34
C ARG A 71 -14.11 -11.68 5.51
N LEU A 72 -14.90 -12.72 5.43
CA LEU A 72 -16.17 -12.70 4.69
C LEU A 72 -17.15 -11.68 5.27
N LYS A 73 -17.27 -11.62 6.60
CA LYS A 73 -18.09 -10.61 7.27
C LYS A 73 -17.56 -9.17 7.00
N SER A 74 -16.25 -9.00 7.01
CA SER A 74 -15.62 -7.71 6.70
C SER A 74 -15.91 -7.29 5.27
N TYR A 75 -15.85 -8.23 4.33
CA TYR A 75 -16.19 -7.98 2.93
C TYR A 75 -17.66 -7.56 2.74
N GLU A 76 -18.59 -8.23 3.43
CA GLU A 76 -20.01 -7.82 3.44
C GLU A 76 -20.20 -6.38 3.98
N THR A 77 -19.41 -5.99 4.95
CA THR A 77 -19.40 -4.62 5.48
C THR A 77 -18.83 -3.66 4.45
N PHE A 78 -17.70 -4.03 3.85
CA PHE A 78 -17.02 -3.23 2.82
C PHE A 78 -17.96 -2.93 1.63
N LYS A 79 -18.69 -3.93 1.12
CA LYS A 79 -19.66 -3.75 0.02
C LYS A 79 -20.76 -2.71 0.31
N LYS A 80 -21.05 -2.48 1.58
CA LYS A 80 -22.10 -1.53 2.02
C LYS A 80 -21.54 -0.14 2.31
N MET A 81 -20.23 0.01 2.41
CA MET A 81 -19.60 1.30 2.69
C MET A 81 -19.59 2.18 1.44
N PRO A 82 -19.98 3.44 1.55
CA PRO A 82 -19.82 4.37 0.43
C PRO A 82 -18.34 4.67 0.20
N MET A 83 -18.00 5.02 -1.03
CA MET A 83 -16.67 5.53 -1.34
C MET A 83 -16.38 6.79 -0.51
N GLN A 84 -15.14 6.92 -0.05
CA GLN A 84 -14.70 8.08 0.71
C GLN A 84 -14.84 9.38 -0.13
N THR A 85 -15.19 10.46 0.55
CA THR A 85 -15.32 11.80 -0.06
C THR A 85 -14.23 12.77 0.39
N TRP A 86 -13.25 12.29 1.14
CA TRP A 86 -12.12 13.04 1.66
C TRP A 86 -10.81 12.47 1.07
N GLY A 87 -9.81 13.31 0.90
CA GLY A 87 -8.53 12.92 0.32
C GLY A 87 -8.51 13.06 -1.22
N ALA A 88 -7.71 12.23 -1.87
CA ALA A 88 -7.59 12.23 -3.33
C ALA A 88 -8.87 11.68 -4.00
N ASP A 89 -9.12 12.12 -5.22
CA ASP A 89 -10.18 11.55 -6.06
C ASP A 89 -9.78 10.15 -6.53
N LEU A 90 -10.61 9.15 -6.23
CA LEU A 90 -10.40 7.76 -6.59
C LEU A 90 -11.33 7.28 -7.71
N SER A 91 -12.08 8.19 -8.34
CA SER A 91 -13.08 7.83 -9.36
C SER A 91 -12.49 7.19 -10.63
N GLU A 92 -11.21 7.42 -10.89
CA GLU A 92 -10.50 6.83 -12.04
C GLU A 92 -9.93 5.44 -11.75
N ILE A 93 -10.00 4.96 -10.51
CA ILE A 93 -9.48 3.65 -10.12
C ILE A 93 -10.58 2.59 -10.32
N ASP A 94 -10.31 1.63 -11.21
CA ASP A 94 -11.12 0.43 -11.35
C ASP A 94 -10.67 -0.63 -10.34
N PHE A 95 -11.41 -0.74 -9.24
CA PHE A 95 -11.12 -1.71 -8.18
C PHE A 95 -11.37 -3.16 -8.61
N ASP A 96 -12.17 -3.38 -9.66
CA ASP A 96 -12.42 -4.73 -10.19
C ASP A 96 -11.29 -5.20 -11.13
N ASP A 97 -10.44 -4.28 -11.60
CA ASP A 97 -9.27 -4.60 -12.44
C ASP A 97 -7.98 -4.83 -11.62
N LEU A 98 -8.04 -4.77 -10.29
CA LEU A 98 -6.89 -4.98 -9.41
C LEU A 98 -6.74 -6.45 -8.98
N ILE A 99 -5.50 -6.91 -8.91
CA ILE A 99 -5.14 -8.19 -8.28
C ILE A 99 -4.83 -7.91 -6.80
N TYR A 100 -5.59 -8.53 -5.90
CA TYR A 100 -5.51 -8.23 -4.47
C TYR A 100 -4.48 -9.07 -3.70
N TYR A 101 -4.01 -10.17 -4.29
CA TYR A 101 -3.01 -11.02 -3.66
C TYR A 101 -2.14 -11.72 -4.68
N GLN A 102 -0.83 -11.61 -4.48
CA GLN A 102 0.19 -12.35 -5.23
C GLN A 102 1.22 -12.92 -4.27
N LYS A 103 1.56 -14.19 -4.47
CA LYS A 103 2.56 -14.91 -3.70
C LYS A 103 3.75 -15.23 -4.60
N PRO A 104 4.91 -14.58 -4.39
CA PRO A 104 6.07 -14.74 -5.27
C PRO A 104 6.83 -16.05 -5.04
N SER A 105 6.73 -16.64 -3.84
CA SER A 105 7.42 -17.89 -3.48
C SER A 105 6.60 -18.73 -2.51
N ASP A 106 6.81 -20.05 -2.51
CA ASP A 106 6.08 -20.97 -1.62
C ASP A 106 6.42 -20.79 -0.14
N LYS A 107 7.67 -20.48 0.15
CA LYS A 107 8.17 -20.34 1.52
C LYS A 107 9.15 -19.17 1.59
N PRO A 108 9.15 -18.42 2.71
CA PRO A 108 10.18 -17.43 2.96
C PRO A 108 11.54 -18.13 3.09
N ALA A 109 12.57 -17.56 2.44
CA ALA A 109 13.94 -18.00 2.57
C ALA A 109 14.46 -17.68 3.98
N ARG A 110 15.31 -18.53 4.53
CA ARG A 110 15.97 -18.32 5.82
C ARG A 110 17.37 -17.72 5.68
N SER A 111 17.98 -17.92 4.52
CA SER A 111 19.23 -17.27 4.13
C SER A 111 18.96 -16.33 2.97
N TRP A 112 19.68 -15.21 2.93
CA TRP A 112 19.61 -14.28 1.80
C TRP A 112 20.07 -14.96 0.50
N ASP A 113 20.99 -15.91 0.60
CA ASP A 113 21.48 -16.66 -0.57
C ASP A 113 20.38 -17.48 -1.26
N ASP A 114 19.38 -17.92 -0.51
CA ASP A 114 18.25 -18.72 -1.02
C ASP A 114 17.13 -17.86 -1.65
N VAL A 115 17.22 -16.53 -1.53
CA VAL A 115 16.24 -15.61 -2.14
C VAL A 115 16.41 -15.63 -3.66
N PRO A 116 15.33 -15.71 -4.46
CA PRO A 116 15.41 -15.63 -5.90
C PRO A 116 16.18 -14.41 -6.41
N GLU A 117 17.04 -14.62 -7.42
CA GLU A 117 17.97 -13.59 -7.91
C GLU A 117 17.26 -12.31 -8.35
N LYS A 118 16.14 -12.43 -9.07
CA LYS A 118 15.34 -11.28 -9.49
C LYS A 118 14.88 -10.40 -8.32
N ILE A 119 14.54 -11.03 -7.19
CA ILE A 119 14.15 -10.29 -5.97
C ILE A 119 15.39 -9.61 -5.36
N LYS A 120 16.55 -10.26 -5.34
CA LYS A 120 17.80 -9.65 -4.90
C LYS A 120 18.16 -8.43 -5.73
N GLU A 121 18.08 -8.54 -7.05
CA GLU A 121 18.32 -7.43 -7.97
C GLU A 121 17.39 -6.22 -7.67
N THR A 122 16.12 -6.47 -7.34
CA THR A 122 15.18 -5.41 -6.95
C THR A 122 15.68 -4.67 -5.71
N PHE A 123 16.07 -5.39 -4.67
CA PHE A 123 16.59 -4.79 -3.44
C PHE A 123 17.91 -4.04 -3.66
N GLU A 124 18.75 -4.50 -4.58
CA GLU A 124 19.97 -3.77 -4.98
C GLU A 124 19.64 -2.48 -5.72
N ARG A 125 18.70 -2.52 -6.65
CA ARG A 125 18.27 -1.34 -7.43
C ARG A 125 17.67 -0.24 -6.56
N ILE A 126 16.94 -0.59 -5.50
CA ILE A 126 16.43 0.39 -4.52
C ILE A 126 17.49 0.79 -3.47
N GLY A 127 18.69 0.20 -3.52
CA GLY A 127 19.84 0.64 -2.73
C GLY A 127 19.84 0.18 -1.28
N ILE A 128 19.17 -0.94 -0.95
CA ILE A 128 19.21 -1.52 0.41
C ILE A 128 20.57 -2.23 0.63
N PRO A 129 21.37 -1.82 1.63
CA PRO A 129 22.69 -2.39 1.88
C PRO A 129 22.63 -3.90 2.15
N GLU A 130 23.58 -4.65 1.62
CA GLU A 130 23.69 -6.10 1.83
C GLU A 130 23.78 -6.47 3.33
N ALA A 131 24.51 -5.69 4.11
CA ALA A 131 24.62 -5.89 5.55
C ALA A 131 23.26 -5.83 6.28
N GLU A 132 22.35 -4.96 5.84
CA GLU A 132 21.00 -4.89 6.41
C GLU A 132 20.16 -6.10 6.03
N ARG A 133 20.36 -6.62 4.83
CA ARG A 133 19.62 -7.77 4.31
C ARG A 133 20.07 -9.09 4.92
N ALA A 134 21.40 -9.33 4.95
CA ALA A 134 21.98 -10.62 5.25
C ALA A 134 22.32 -10.82 6.73
N TYR A 135 22.74 -9.76 7.44
CA TYR A 135 23.38 -9.90 8.74
C TYR A 135 22.59 -9.34 9.93
N LEU A 136 21.60 -8.50 9.68
CA LEU A 136 20.83 -7.93 10.79
C LEU A 136 19.79 -8.94 11.28
N ALA A 137 19.95 -9.45 12.49
CA ALA A 137 19.02 -10.37 13.13
C ALA A 137 17.61 -9.72 13.22
N GLY A 138 16.59 -10.46 12.81
CA GLY A 138 15.21 -9.97 12.74
C GLY A 138 14.89 -9.18 11.47
N ALA A 139 15.86 -9.01 10.55
CA ALA A 139 15.57 -8.41 9.25
C ALA A 139 14.61 -9.29 8.46
N SER A 140 13.66 -8.69 7.81
CA SER A 140 12.75 -9.38 6.88
C SER A 140 12.58 -8.57 5.60
N ALA A 141 12.42 -9.26 4.49
CA ALA A 141 12.13 -8.68 3.21
C ALA A 141 10.74 -9.15 2.74
N GLN A 142 9.90 -8.19 2.42
CA GLN A 142 8.61 -8.43 1.80
C GLN A 142 8.70 -8.09 0.31
N TYR A 143 8.11 -8.94 -0.50
CA TYR A 143 7.95 -8.71 -1.93
C TYR A 143 6.53 -9.11 -2.33
N GLU A 144 5.83 -8.24 -3.01
CA GLU A 144 4.39 -8.37 -3.26
C GLU A 144 3.59 -8.56 -1.96
N SER A 145 2.76 -9.58 -1.86
CA SER A 145 1.86 -9.80 -0.71
C SER A 145 2.47 -10.65 0.41
N GLU A 146 3.74 -11.09 0.28
CA GLU A 146 4.33 -12.06 1.21
C GLU A 146 5.74 -11.70 1.65
N VAL A 147 6.12 -12.23 2.81
CA VAL A 147 7.51 -12.20 3.28
C VAL A 147 8.31 -13.26 2.51
N VAL A 148 9.30 -12.82 1.75
CA VAL A 148 10.17 -13.68 0.94
C VAL A 148 11.45 -14.10 1.67
N TYR A 149 11.83 -13.33 2.70
CA TYR A 149 13.02 -13.60 3.50
C TYR A 149 12.80 -13.17 4.95
N HIS A 150 13.28 -13.98 5.88
CA HIS A 150 13.29 -13.64 7.29
C HIS A 150 14.54 -14.22 7.95
N ASN A 151 15.42 -13.33 8.44
CA ASN A 151 16.58 -13.68 9.24
C ASN A 151 16.16 -13.83 10.69
N MET A 152 16.15 -15.07 11.21
CA MET A 152 15.81 -15.41 12.60
C MET A 152 17.05 -15.59 13.46
#